data_5716cc114dd435d4497f8627c9914895
#
_entry.id   5716cc114dd435d4497f8627c9914895
#
_cell.length_a   1.000
_cell.length_b   1.000
_cell.length_c   1.000
_cell.angle_alpha   90.00
_cell.angle_beta   90.00
_cell.angle_gamma   90.00
#
_symmetry.space_group_name_H-M   'P 1'
#
loop_
_entity.id
_entity.type
_entity.pdbx_description
1 polymer ?
#
loop_
_entity_poly.entity_id
_entity_poly.type
_entity_poly.pdbx_seq_one_letter_code
_entity_poly.pdbx_strand_id
1 'polypeptide(L)'
;MSILEFLLLGIGLSMDAFAVSICKGLSTKKLQVKHYLIIGAWFGGFQALMPTIGYSLGSTFEQYITAFDHWVAFVLLAAIGANMIKESFSKEESETNASFAFKTMLLMALATSIDALAVGITFALLPDVNVPLAVCLIGATTFLCSAAGLRVGNLFGLRYKAKAELAGGIILILIGLKILLEHLGVISF
;
A
#
# COMPACT_ATOMS: atom_id res chain seq x y z
N MET A 1 -15.75 -19.08 -3.40
CA MET A 1 -14.88 -18.26 -4.29
C MET A 1 -13.77 -19.12 -4.89
N SER A 2 -13.45 -18.90 -6.17
CA SER A 2 -12.39 -19.62 -6.90
C SER A 2 -10.99 -19.03 -6.64
N ILE A 3 -9.94 -19.81 -6.93
CA ILE A 3 -8.55 -19.33 -6.83
C ILE A 3 -8.31 -18.11 -7.72
N LEU A 4 -8.93 -18.08 -8.91
CA LEU A 4 -8.81 -16.97 -9.84
C LEU A 4 -9.42 -15.67 -9.26
N GLU A 5 -10.56 -15.76 -8.59
CA GLU A 5 -11.20 -14.61 -7.92
C GLU A 5 -10.30 -14.08 -6.80
N PHE A 6 -9.68 -14.93 -5.99
CA PHE A 6 -8.73 -14.50 -4.97
C PHE A 6 -7.48 -13.86 -5.56
N LEU A 7 -6.96 -14.36 -6.69
CA LEU A 7 -5.82 -13.74 -7.37
C LEU A 7 -6.18 -12.36 -7.94
N LEU A 8 -7.33 -12.23 -8.59
CA LEU A 8 -7.80 -10.94 -9.12
C LEU A 8 -8.03 -9.93 -8.00
N LEU A 9 -8.64 -10.36 -6.90
CA LEU A 9 -8.81 -9.54 -5.71
C LEU A 9 -7.44 -9.13 -5.12
N GLY A 10 -6.52 -10.08 -5.00
CA GLY A 10 -5.16 -9.83 -4.53
C GLY A 10 -4.40 -8.83 -5.41
N ILE A 11 -4.54 -8.90 -6.74
CA ILE A 11 -3.96 -7.91 -7.66
C ILE A 11 -4.60 -6.53 -7.41
N GLY A 12 -5.92 -6.45 -7.33
CA GLY A 12 -6.62 -5.19 -7.05
C GLY A 12 -6.13 -4.54 -5.76
N LEU A 13 -6.17 -5.28 -4.65
CA LEU A 13 -5.73 -4.82 -3.33
C LEU A 13 -4.22 -4.51 -3.26
N SER A 14 -3.39 -5.07 -4.15
CA SER A 14 -1.96 -4.79 -4.16
C SER A 14 -1.57 -3.51 -4.87
N MET A 15 -2.51 -2.81 -5.53
CA MET A 15 -2.18 -1.64 -6.34
C MET A 15 -1.65 -0.47 -5.52
N ASP A 16 -2.17 -0.24 -4.33
CA ASP A 16 -1.70 0.81 -3.42
C ASP A 16 -0.28 0.51 -2.93
N ALA A 17 -0.03 -0.73 -2.51
CA ALA A 17 1.30 -1.19 -2.12
C ALA A 17 2.29 -1.13 -3.29
N PHE A 18 1.85 -1.44 -4.51
CA PHE A 18 2.65 -1.31 -5.73
C PHE A 18 3.04 0.14 -6.00
N ALA A 19 2.07 1.08 -5.94
CA ALA A 19 2.31 2.50 -6.14
C ALA A 19 3.29 3.08 -5.10
N VAL A 20 3.10 2.77 -3.81
CA VAL A 20 4.01 3.18 -2.73
C VAL A 20 5.39 2.55 -2.92
N SER A 21 5.47 1.30 -3.39
CA SER A 21 6.75 0.61 -3.69
C SER A 21 7.50 1.26 -4.84
N ILE A 22 6.80 1.75 -5.89
CA ILE A 22 7.40 2.56 -6.96
C ILE A 22 8.03 3.81 -6.35
N CYS A 23 7.30 4.57 -5.55
CA CYS A 23 7.81 5.77 -4.89
C CYS A 23 9.05 5.49 -4.04
N LYS A 24 9.05 4.36 -3.31
CA LYS A 24 10.20 3.91 -2.54
C LYS A 24 11.40 3.55 -3.42
N GLY A 25 11.14 2.91 -4.55
CA GLY A 25 12.14 2.58 -5.56
C GLY A 25 12.80 3.82 -6.17
N LEU A 26 12.00 4.86 -6.47
CA LEU A 26 12.48 6.15 -7.00
C LEU A 26 13.50 6.81 -6.07
N SER A 27 13.28 6.73 -4.76
CA SER A 27 14.15 7.33 -3.73
C SER A 27 15.36 6.45 -3.38
N THR A 28 15.45 5.21 -3.86
CA THR A 28 16.51 4.26 -3.49
C THR A 28 17.67 4.30 -4.49
N LYS A 29 18.88 4.72 -4.07
CA LYS A 29 20.07 4.80 -4.96
C LYS A 29 20.52 3.43 -5.48
N LYS A 30 20.62 2.42 -4.61
CA LYS A 30 21.07 1.06 -4.95
C LYS A 30 20.14 0.03 -4.33
N LEU A 31 19.48 -0.75 -5.16
CA LEU A 31 18.67 -1.87 -4.70
C LEU A 31 19.56 -3.05 -4.30
N GLN A 32 19.21 -3.66 -3.19
CA GLN A 32 19.77 -4.90 -2.69
C GLN A 32 18.64 -5.90 -2.46
N VAL A 33 18.92 -7.17 -2.47
CA VAL A 33 17.93 -8.24 -2.24
C VAL A 33 17.14 -7.99 -0.95
N LYS A 34 17.80 -7.50 0.11
CA LYS A 34 17.15 -7.16 1.37
C LYS A 34 16.01 -6.15 1.23
N HIS A 35 16.09 -5.18 0.30
CA HIS A 35 15.04 -4.18 0.11
C HIS A 35 13.77 -4.80 -0.47
N TYR A 36 13.91 -5.76 -1.39
CA TYR A 36 12.76 -6.52 -1.92
C TYR A 36 12.09 -7.37 -0.84
N LEU A 37 12.91 -8.04 0.00
CA LEU A 37 12.38 -8.84 1.10
C LEU A 37 11.69 -7.97 2.15
N ILE A 38 12.27 -6.83 2.52
CA ILE A 38 11.68 -5.92 3.50
C ILE A 38 10.34 -5.39 2.97
N ILE A 39 10.32 -4.81 1.76
CA ILE A 39 9.09 -4.20 1.23
C ILE A 39 7.99 -5.24 0.98
N GLY A 40 8.36 -6.40 0.42
CA GLY A 40 7.43 -7.50 0.20
C GLY A 40 6.89 -8.07 1.51
N ALA A 41 7.73 -8.28 2.52
CA ALA A 41 7.31 -8.80 3.82
C ALA A 41 6.40 -7.81 4.57
N TRP A 42 6.69 -6.50 4.53
CA TRP A 42 5.83 -5.50 5.14
C TRP A 42 4.48 -5.40 4.44
N PHE A 43 4.46 -5.15 3.14
CA PHE A 43 3.20 -4.95 2.43
C PHE A 43 2.42 -6.26 2.27
N GLY A 44 3.07 -7.35 1.88
CA GLY A 44 2.42 -8.67 1.78
C GLY A 44 1.97 -9.20 3.13
N GLY A 45 2.78 -8.98 4.19
CA GLY A 45 2.44 -9.39 5.55
C GLY A 45 1.23 -8.63 6.09
N PHE A 46 1.17 -7.31 5.94
CA PHE A 46 0.01 -6.51 6.36
C PHE A 46 -1.22 -6.78 5.50
N GLN A 47 -1.03 -7.00 4.20
CA GLN A 47 -2.13 -7.34 3.30
C GLN A 47 -2.72 -8.74 3.56
N ALA A 48 -1.98 -9.61 4.23
CA ALA A 48 -2.47 -10.88 4.76
C ALA A 48 -3.07 -10.74 6.17
N LEU A 49 -2.43 -9.92 7.01
CA LEU A 49 -2.84 -9.72 8.41
C LEU A 49 -4.19 -9.00 8.51
N MET A 50 -4.40 -7.94 7.72
CA MET A 50 -5.60 -7.11 7.81
C MET A 50 -6.89 -7.87 7.47
N PRO A 51 -7.00 -8.67 6.40
CA PRO A 51 -8.21 -9.44 6.18
C PRO A 51 -8.40 -10.56 7.21
N THR A 52 -7.33 -11.06 7.82
CA THR A 52 -7.44 -12.00 8.96
C THR A 52 -8.07 -11.32 10.17
N ILE A 53 -7.64 -10.10 10.48
CA ILE A 53 -8.23 -9.29 11.56
C ILE A 53 -9.68 -8.95 11.20
N GLY A 54 -9.95 -8.48 9.97
CA GLY A 54 -11.28 -8.14 9.49
C GLY A 54 -12.25 -9.32 9.59
N TYR A 55 -11.82 -10.50 9.17
CA TYR A 55 -12.59 -11.73 9.31
C TYR A 55 -12.91 -12.06 10.79
N SER A 56 -11.93 -11.89 11.68
CA SER A 56 -12.10 -12.16 13.11
C SER A 56 -13.02 -11.15 13.79
N LEU A 57 -13.02 -9.91 13.35
CA LEU A 57 -13.92 -8.85 13.82
C LEU A 57 -15.36 -9.05 13.31
N GLY A 58 -15.49 -9.63 12.11
CA GLY A 58 -16.75 -10.05 11.51
C GLY A 58 -17.92 -9.08 11.68
N SER A 59 -19.10 -9.62 11.96
CA SER A 59 -20.36 -8.89 12.03
C SER A 59 -20.48 -7.89 13.20
N THR A 60 -19.52 -7.83 14.11
CA THR A 60 -19.65 -7.02 15.35
C THR A 60 -19.30 -5.55 15.14
N PHE A 61 -18.49 -5.20 14.11
CA PHE A 61 -17.91 -3.85 13.96
C PHE A 61 -18.07 -3.21 12.58
N GLU A 62 -18.83 -3.79 11.66
CA GLU A 62 -18.94 -3.34 10.26
C GLU A 62 -19.26 -1.83 10.13
N GLN A 63 -20.16 -1.30 10.96
CA GLN A 63 -20.60 0.10 10.87
C GLN A 63 -19.57 1.12 11.39
N TYR A 64 -18.62 0.70 12.23
CA TYR A 64 -17.65 1.60 12.85
C TYR A 64 -16.32 1.68 12.09
N ILE A 65 -15.94 0.62 11.38
CA ILE A 65 -14.64 0.55 10.69
C ILE A 65 -14.68 1.36 9.40
N THR A 66 -15.76 1.31 8.64
CA THR A 66 -15.89 1.98 7.35
C THR A 66 -15.93 3.50 7.41
N ALA A 67 -16.17 4.10 8.58
CA ALA A 67 -16.32 5.55 8.71
C ALA A 67 -14.96 6.31 8.81
N PHE A 68 -13.89 5.66 9.28
CA PHE A 68 -12.62 6.34 9.60
C PHE A 68 -11.42 5.91 8.77
N ASP A 69 -11.45 4.74 8.14
CA ASP A 69 -10.32 4.14 7.42
C ASP A 69 -9.83 5.00 6.26
N HIS A 70 -10.73 5.62 5.49
CA HIS A 70 -10.40 6.49 4.35
C HIS A 70 -9.72 7.79 4.78
N TRP A 71 -10.12 8.37 5.92
CA TRP A 71 -9.44 9.55 6.47
C TRP A 71 -8.03 9.22 6.94
N VAL A 72 -7.84 8.07 7.59
CA VAL A 72 -6.53 7.60 8.04
C VAL A 72 -5.62 7.32 6.84
N ALA A 73 -6.12 6.64 5.82
CA ALA A 73 -5.37 6.38 4.58
C ALA A 73 -4.96 7.69 3.90
N PHE A 74 -5.89 8.65 3.74
CA PHE A 74 -5.60 9.96 3.15
C PHE A 74 -4.51 10.71 3.91
N VAL A 75 -4.63 10.85 5.23
CA VAL A 75 -3.66 11.59 6.06
C VAL A 75 -2.27 10.95 5.97
N LEU A 76 -2.19 9.61 6.01
CA LEU A 76 -0.92 8.90 5.91
C LEU A 76 -0.28 9.06 4.52
N LEU A 77 -1.03 8.86 3.44
CA LEU A 77 -0.55 9.02 2.08
C LEU A 77 -0.16 10.47 1.78
N ALA A 78 -0.94 11.44 2.26
CA ALA A 78 -0.63 12.86 2.12
C ALA A 78 0.65 13.24 2.87
N ALA A 79 0.86 12.74 4.08
CA ALA A 79 2.08 12.99 4.86
C ALA A 79 3.33 12.39 4.17
N ILE A 80 3.24 11.18 3.64
CA ILE A 80 4.33 10.53 2.90
C ILE A 80 4.61 11.31 1.62
N GLY A 81 3.58 11.64 0.85
CA GLY A 81 3.71 12.41 -0.39
C GLY A 81 4.32 13.80 -0.17
N ALA A 82 3.88 14.51 0.86
CA ALA A 82 4.44 15.81 1.24
C ALA A 82 5.93 15.72 1.62
N ASN A 83 6.32 14.67 2.35
CA ASN A 83 7.74 14.45 2.67
C ASN A 83 8.58 14.19 1.42
N MET A 84 8.08 13.39 0.46
CA MET A 84 8.76 13.15 -0.82
C MET A 84 8.91 14.43 -1.64
N ILE A 85 7.89 15.28 -1.69
CA ILE A 85 7.95 16.59 -2.35
C ILE A 85 9.01 17.47 -1.69
N LYS A 86 9.03 17.53 -0.36
CA LYS A 86 10.05 18.27 0.39
C LYS A 86 11.47 17.80 0.06
N GLU A 87 11.69 16.48 0.01
CA GLU A 87 12.98 15.87 -0.36
C GLU A 87 13.40 16.23 -1.79
N SER A 88 12.47 16.32 -2.75
CA SER A 88 12.77 16.66 -4.15
C SER A 88 13.33 18.08 -4.33
N PHE A 89 12.99 19.01 -3.43
CA PHE A 89 13.51 20.39 -3.42
C PHE A 89 14.76 20.57 -2.54
N SER A 90 15.12 19.59 -1.76
CA SER A 90 16.33 19.64 -0.91
C SER A 90 17.57 19.49 -1.76
N LYS A 91 18.42 20.52 -1.80
CA LYS A 91 19.71 20.51 -2.51
C LYS A 91 20.79 19.74 -1.77
N GLU A 92 20.53 19.36 -0.53
CA GLU A 92 21.49 18.55 0.20
C GLU A 92 21.51 17.15 -0.40
N GLU A 93 22.71 16.70 -0.80
CA GLU A 93 23.08 15.29 -0.93
C GLU A 93 23.03 14.59 0.44
N SER A 94 22.03 14.91 1.26
CA SER A 94 21.71 14.05 2.36
C SER A 94 21.49 12.69 1.71
N GLU A 95 22.28 11.71 2.13
CA GLU A 95 22.02 10.30 1.86
C GLU A 95 20.53 10.10 2.14
N THR A 96 19.72 10.30 1.10
CA THR A 96 18.31 9.92 1.14
C THR A 96 18.36 8.41 1.22
N ASN A 97 18.62 7.95 2.42
CA ASN A 97 18.24 6.64 2.84
C ASN A 97 16.73 6.61 2.62
N ALA A 98 16.31 6.06 1.47
CA ALA A 98 14.95 5.62 1.33
C ALA A 98 14.67 4.85 2.62
N SER A 99 14.02 5.52 3.60
CA SER A 99 14.05 5.04 4.97
C SER A 99 13.22 3.76 5.03
N PHE A 100 13.89 2.62 5.01
CA PHE A 100 13.30 1.32 5.34
C PHE A 100 13.23 1.14 6.87
N ALA A 101 13.24 2.27 7.61
CA ALA A 101 13.08 2.25 9.06
C ALA A 101 11.72 1.65 9.43
N PHE A 102 11.71 0.91 10.52
CA PHE A 102 10.53 0.20 11.02
C PHE A 102 9.28 1.09 11.04
N LYS A 103 9.37 2.31 11.62
CA LYS A 103 8.24 3.23 11.74
C LYS A 103 7.66 3.63 10.38
N THR A 104 8.52 3.93 9.41
CA THR A 104 8.12 4.31 8.05
C THR A 104 7.43 3.16 7.34
N MET A 105 8.02 1.96 7.41
CA MET A 105 7.46 0.76 6.77
C MET A 105 6.13 0.36 7.42
N LEU A 106 6.02 0.46 8.75
CA LEU A 106 4.78 0.19 9.48
C LEU A 106 3.64 1.12 9.02
N LEU A 107 3.90 2.44 8.98
CA LEU A 107 2.88 3.42 8.59
C LEU A 107 2.43 3.22 7.13
N MET A 108 3.38 2.97 6.23
CA MET A 108 3.07 2.71 4.82
C MET A 108 2.26 1.42 4.66
N ALA A 109 2.69 0.33 5.30
CA ALA A 109 1.99 -0.95 5.21
C ALA A 109 0.59 -0.88 5.81
N LEU A 110 0.43 -0.19 6.94
CA LEU A 110 -0.88 0.06 7.54
C LEU A 110 -1.79 0.85 6.58
N ALA A 111 -1.28 1.96 6.02
CA ALA A 111 -2.06 2.81 5.12
C ALA A 111 -2.55 2.08 3.86
N THR A 112 -1.70 1.20 3.29
CA THR A 112 -2.01 0.48 2.06
C THR A 112 -2.80 -0.82 2.25
N SER A 113 -3.10 -1.22 3.49
CA SER A 113 -3.78 -2.49 3.79
C SER A 113 -5.12 -2.31 4.53
N ILE A 114 -5.57 -1.07 4.70
CA ILE A 114 -6.86 -0.79 5.37
C ILE A 114 -8.03 -1.33 4.55
N ASP A 115 -7.98 -1.25 3.24
CA ASP A 115 -8.96 -1.83 2.31
C ASP A 115 -9.08 -3.36 2.46
N ALA A 116 -7.96 -4.03 2.71
CA ALA A 116 -7.94 -5.47 2.98
C ALA A 116 -8.65 -5.84 4.29
N LEU A 117 -8.69 -4.94 5.28
CA LEU A 117 -9.48 -5.13 6.50
C LEU A 117 -10.98 -5.23 6.16
N ALA A 118 -11.49 -4.32 5.32
CA ALA A 118 -12.89 -4.34 4.88
C ALA A 118 -13.23 -5.62 4.09
N VAL A 119 -12.30 -6.06 3.22
CA VAL A 119 -12.44 -7.33 2.52
C VAL A 119 -12.51 -8.52 3.48
N GLY A 120 -11.72 -8.50 4.55
CA GLY A 120 -11.78 -9.54 5.59
C GLY A 120 -13.14 -9.59 6.29
N ILE A 121 -13.73 -8.44 6.61
CA ILE A 121 -15.09 -8.35 7.16
C ILE A 121 -16.10 -8.95 6.18
N THR A 122 -15.99 -8.61 4.89
CA THR A 122 -16.84 -9.17 3.84
C THR A 122 -16.72 -10.70 3.76
N PHE A 123 -15.50 -11.25 3.93
CA PHE A 123 -15.31 -12.71 3.97
C PHE A 123 -16.04 -13.38 5.13
N ALA A 124 -16.20 -12.68 6.27
CA ALA A 124 -16.94 -13.21 7.39
C ALA A 124 -18.46 -13.31 7.14
N LEU A 125 -18.99 -12.50 6.22
CA LEU A 125 -20.40 -12.44 5.85
C LEU A 125 -20.73 -13.37 4.68
N LEU A 126 -19.72 -13.88 3.96
CA LEU A 126 -19.93 -14.75 2.80
C LEU A 126 -19.82 -16.23 3.19
N PRO A 127 -20.77 -17.09 2.74
CA PRO A 127 -20.66 -18.54 2.94
C PRO A 127 -19.52 -19.11 2.10
N ASP A 128 -18.89 -20.18 2.61
CA ASP A 128 -17.91 -21.03 1.89
C ASP A 128 -16.67 -20.32 1.37
N VAL A 129 -16.19 -19.28 2.06
CA VAL A 129 -14.89 -18.64 1.75
C VAL A 129 -13.76 -19.39 2.46
N ASN A 130 -12.80 -19.88 1.69
CA ASN A 130 -11.56 -20.43 2.25
C ASN A 130 -10.61 -19.27 2.62
N VAL A 131 -10.82 -18.70 3.81
CA VAL A 131 -10.08 -17.51 4.29
C VAL A 131 -8.57 -17.75 4.36
N PRO A 132 -8.02 -18.87 4.87
CA PRO A 132 -6.59 -19.12 4.85
C PRO A 132 -5.98 -19.07 3.44
N LEU A 133 -6.66 -19.68 2.46
CA LEU A 133 -6.21 -19.64 1.06
C LEU A 133 -6.26 -18.23 0.48
N ALA A 134 -7.36 -17.51 0.72
CA ALA A 134 -7.54 -16.12 0.27
C ALA A 134 -6.41 -15.22 0.81
N VAL A 135 -6.17 -15.25 2.10
CA VAL A 135 -5.16 -14.45 2.80
C VAL A 135 -3.74 -14.77 2.28
N CYS A 136 -3.41 -16.05 2.09
CA CYS A 136 -2.12 -16.44 1.53
C CYS A 136 -1.94 -15.92 0.09
N LEU A 137 -2.96 -16.03 -0.76
CA LEU A 137 -2.89 -15.56 -2.14
C LEU A 137 -2.81 -14.03 -2.22
N ILE A 138 -3.60 -13.31 -1.43
CA ILE A 138 -3.56 -11.84 -1.35
C ILE A 138 -2.17 -11.38 -0.89
N GLY A 139 -1.65 -11.94 0.20
CA GLY A 139 -0.33 -11.59 0.73
C GLY A 139 0.81 -11.89 -0.24
N ALA A 140 0.79 -13.06 -0.88
CA ALA A 140 1.80 -13.45 -1.87
C ALA A 140 1.75 -12.56 -3.11
N THR A 141 0.56 -12.25 -3.62
CA THR A 141 0.38 -11.33 -4.77
C THR A 141 0.90 -9.94 -4.43
N THR A 142 0.57 -9.41 -3.25
CA THR A 142 1.06 -8.11 -2.79
C THR A 142 2.57 -8.08 -2.60
N PHE A 143 3.16 -9.16 -2.07
CA PHE A 143 4.62 -9.30 -1.98
C PHE A 143 5.27 -9.15 -3.36
N LEU A 144 4.79 -9.89 -4.35
CA LEU A 144 5.34 -9.89 -5.71
C LEU A 144 5.13 -8.53 -6.40
N CYS A 145 3.93 -7.96 -6.30
CA CYS A 145 3.63 -6.63 -6.84
C CYS A 145 4.51 -5.55 -6.22
N SER A 146 4.68 -5.56 -4.90
CA SER A 146 5.53 -4.59 -4.20
C SER A 146 7.01 -4.72 -4.59
N ALA A 147 7.51 -5.94 -4.73
CA ALA A 147 8.87 -6.18 -5.22
C ALA A 147 9.04 -5.68 -6.67
N ALA A 148 8.06 -5.92 -7.54
CA ALA A 148 8.06 -5.41 -8.91
C ALA A 148 8.01 -3.88 -8.94
N GLY A 149 7.12 -3.26 -8.14
CA GLY A 149 7.00 -1.81 -8.00
C GLY A 149 8.31 -1.15 -7.56
N LEU A 150 8.98 -1.71 -6.57
CA LEU A 150 10.29 -1.25 -6.11
C LEU A 150 11.33 -1.27 -7.24
N ARG A 151 11.35 -2.32 -8.05
CA ARG A 151 12.26 -2.45 -9.21
C ARG A 151 11.96 -1.41 -10.27
N VAL A 152 10.69 -1.27 -10.65
CA VAL A 152 10.22 -0.29 -11.63
C VAL A 152 10.61 1.13 -11.17
N GLY A 153 10.28 1.49 -9.93
CA GLY A 153 10.62 2.80 -9.37
C GLY A 153 12.12 3.09 -9.41
N ASN A 154 12.97 2.15 -9.03
CA ASN A 154 14.41 2.35 -9.04
C ASN A 154 14.99 2.55 -10.45
N LEU A 155 14.50 1.81 -11.45
CA LEU A 155 14.94 2.00 -12.83
C LEU A 155 14.64 3.43 -13.35
N PHE A 156 13.49 3.98 -12.99
CA PHE A 156 13.15 5.37 -13.35
C PHE A 156 13.88 6.40 -12.48
N GLY A 157 14.04 6.13 -11.18
CA GLY A 157 14.70 7.05 -10.22
C GLY A 157 16.16 7.32 -10.50
N LEU A 158 16.91 6.33 -10.98
CA LEU A 158 18.34 6.49 -11.34
C LEU A 158 18.57 7.55 -12.43
N ARG A 159 17.56 7.80 -13.28
CA ARG A 159 17.68 8.73 -14.41
C ARG A 159 17.14 10.14 -14.11
N TYR A 160 16.17 10.25 -13.20
CA TYR A 160 15.44 11.50 -12.95
C TYR A 160 15.04 11.68 -11.47
N LYS A 161 15.99 11.49 -10.54
CA LYS A 161 15.74 11.42 -9.09
C LYS A 161 14.78 12.51 -8.56
N ALA A 162 15.12 13.79 -8.68
CA ALA A 162 14.32 14.88 -8.14
C ALA A 162 12.94 14.98 -8.80
N LYS A 163 12.85 14.81 -10.13
CA LYS A 163 11.56 14.81 -10.84
C LYS A 163 10.71 13.60 -10.47
N ALA A 164 11.35 12.45 -10.23
CA ALA A 164 10.67 11.23 -9.84
C ALA A 164 10.14 11.31 -8.41
N GLU A 165 10.90 11.88 -7.47
CA GLU A 165 10.45 12.12 -6.08
C GLU A 165 9.27 13.10 -6.04
N LEU A 166 9.33 14.18 -6.83
CA LEU A 166 8.23 15.14 -6.95
C LEU A 166 6.98 14.47 -7.53
N ALA A 167 7.12 13.74 -8.64
CA ALA A 167 6.00 13.04 -9.28
C ALA A 167 5.41 11.97 -8.34
N GLY A 168 6.24 11.17 -7.68
CA GLY A 168 5.81 10.17 -6.72
C GLY A 168 5.03 10.77 -5.56
N GLY A 169 5.53 11.86 -4.99
CA GLY A 169 4.84 12.58 -3.92
C GLY A 169 3.48 13.13 -4.34
N ILE A 170 3.38 13.71 -5.53
CA ILE A 170 2.10 14.18 -6.10
C ILE A 170 1.14 13.01 -6.31
N ILE A 171 1.60 11.90 -6.88
CA ILE A 171 0.78 10.71 -7.11
C ILE A 171 0.21 10.16 -5.80
N LEU A 172 1.02 10.07 -4.74
CA LEU A 172 0.54 9.58 -3.43
C LEU A 172 -0.55 10.49 -2.84
N ILE A 173 -0.38 11.81 -2.94
CA ILE A 173 -1.41 12.77 -2.47
C ILE A 173 -2.70 12.60 -3.30
N LEU A 174 -2.58 12.45 -4.62
CA LEU A 174 -3.74 12.27 -5.49
C LEU A 174 -4.46 10.95 -5.23
N ILE A 175 -3.74 9.86 -4.97
CA ILE A 175 -4.32 8.56 -4.59
C ILE A 175 -5.07 8.71 -3.26
N GLY A 176 -4.45 9.30 -2.24
CA GLY A 176 -5.11 9.54 -0.96
C GLY A 176 -6.36 10.41 -1.10
N LEU A 177 -6.28 11.48 -1.91
CA LEU A 177 -7.43 12.34 -2.18
C LEU A 177 -8.54 11.61 -2.93
N LYS A 178 -8.19 10.78 -3.93
CA LYS A 178 -9.16 9.95 -4.66
C LYS A 178 -9.92 9.04 -3.69
N ILE A 179 -9.22 8.28 -2.85
CA ILE A 179 -9.81 7.38 -1.86
C ILE A 179 -10.80 8.15 -0.96
N LEU A 180 -10.40 9.32 -0.48
CA LEU A 180 -11.27 10.16 0.37
C LEU A 180 -12.52 10.64 -0.37
N LEU A 181 -12.38 11.11 -1.62
CA LEU A 181 -13.50 11.63 -2.41
C LEU A 181 -14.49 10.54 -2.85
N GLU A 182 -14.00 9.34 -3.14
CA GLU A 182 -14.84 8.16 -3.41
C GLU A 182 -15.70 7.81 -2.18
N HIS A 183 -15.08 7.82 -1.01
CA HIS A 183 -15.81 7.55 0.24
C HIS A 183 -16.84 8.63 0.58
N LEU A 184 -16.54 9.91 0.31
CA LEU A 184 -17.47 11.02 0.53
C LEU A 184 -18.60 11.07 -0.52
N GLY A 185 -18.62 10.15 -1.49
CA GLY A 185 -19.64 10.10 -2.55
C GLY A 185 -19.58 11.27 -3.53
N VAL A 186 -18.46 12.01 -3.56
CA VAL A 186 -18.27 13.15 -4.47
C VAL A 186 -17.93 12.66 -5.88
N ILE A 187 -17.26 11.51 -5.98
CA ILE A 187 -16.90 10.87 -7.25
C ILE A 187 -17.32 9.40 -7.16
N SER A 188 -18.15 8.97 -8.11
CA SER A 188 -18.51 7.55 -8.32
C SER A 188 -18.05 7.16 -9.72
N PHE A 189 -17.15 6.19 -9.81
CA PHE A 189 -16.82 5.49 -11.05
C PHE A 189 -17.41 4.10 -11.03
#